data_50b5d453cc2e5639398ed2f58015ec38
#
_entry.id   50b5d453cc2e5639398ed2f58015ec38
#
_cell.length_a   1.000
_cell.length_b   1.000
_cell.length_c   1.000
_cell.angle_alpha   90.00
_cell.angle_beta   90.00
_cell.angle_gamma   90.00
#
_symmetry.space_group_name_H-M   'P 1'
#
loop_
_entity.id
_entity.type
_entity.pdbx_description
1 polymer ?
#
loop_
_entity_poly.entity_id
_entity_poly.type
_entity_poly.pdbx_seq_one_letter_code
_entity_poly.pdbx_strand_id
1 'polypeptide(L)'
;MMILSSKKLAKKYGSSYILPTRAPLSRAFFPRASLLLYVREVVSMRVSRALLQAAMDKIHMRGMTFMGYHGVLDAERVLGQKFVVDVTMSADMRAAGASDDIEHTVDYARAYDLVKRRVESDPVNLIEKVSADIARTLLHEFPTVEDVRVGVRKPNVAVSGVVDSLGVEIYRKRGEQF
;
A
#
# COMPACT_ATOMS: atom_id res chain seq x y z
N MET A 1 13.44 5.57 -4.36
CA MET A 1 13.21 7.01 -4.59
C MET A 1 14.57 7.71 -4.65
N MET A 2 15.13 7.87 -5.85
CA MET A 2 16.37 8.62 -6.02
C MET A 2 16.03 10.12 -5.93
N ILE A 3 16.37 10.73 -4.81
CA ILE A 3 16.42 12.19 -4.68
C ILE A 3 17.61 12.63 -5.53
N LEU A 4 17.33 13.25 -6.68
CA LEU A 4 18.37 13.88 -7.47
C LEU A 4 19.05 14.91 -6.59
N SER A 5 20.36 14.69 -6.33
CA SER A 5 21.20 15.61 -5.55
C SER A 5 21.07 17.03 -6.09
N SER A 6 20.97 18.01 -5.19
CA SER A 6 20.92 19.45 -5.47
C SER A 6 21.97 19.94 -6.48
N LYS A 7 23.11 19.24 -6.60
CA LYS A 7 24.17 19.49 -7.59
C LYS A 7 23.76 19.17 -9.03
N LYS A 8 22.85 18.23 -9.29
CA LYS A 8 22.36 17.93 -10.66
C LYS A 8 21.33 18.95 -11.16
N LEU A 9 20.55 19.54 -10.27
CA LEU A 9 19.60 20.61 -10.59
C LEU A 9 20.32 21.93 -10.92
N ALA A 10 21.36 22.25 -10.19
CA ALA A 10 22.18 23.49 -10.44
C ALA A 10 22.87 23.43 -11.81
N LYS A 11 23.25 22.25 -12.31
CA LYS A 11 23.90 22.12 -13.62
C LYS A 11 22.93 22.27 -14.80
N LYS A 12 21.62 22.01 -14.59
CA LYS A 12 20.58 22.09 -15.64
C LYS A 12 19.96 23.49 -15.76
N TYR A 13 19.95 24.30 -14.69
CA TYR A 13 19.20 25.54 -14.62
C TYR A 13 20.04 26.80 -14.19
N GLY A 14 21.37 26.68 -14.14
CA GLY A 14 22.29 27.80 -13.77
C GLY A 14 22.40 28.02 -12.26
N SER A 15 23.54 28.62 -11.86
CA SER A 15 24.01 28.76 -10.47
C SER A 15 23.20 29.70 -9.55
N SER A 16 22.00 30.13 -9.95
CA SER A 16 21.25 31.16 -9.22
C SER A 16 20.15 30.63 -8.28
N TYR A 17 20.01 29.32 -8.12
CA TYR A 17 18.96 28.72 -7.29
C TYR A 17 19.55 27.96 -6.10
N ILE A 18 20.02 28.70 -5.09
CA ILE A 18 20.32 28.16 -3.76
C ILE A 18 19.04 28.33 -2.93
N LEU A 19 18.44 27.19 -2.53
CA LEU A 19 17.31 27.21 -1.60
C LEU A 19 17.79 27.67 -0.22
N PRO A 20 17.26 28.77 0.35
CA PRO A 20 17.60 29.20 1.70
C PRO A 20 16.93 28.27 2.72
N THR A 21 17.73 27.76 3.65
CA THR A 21 17.27 27.11 4.87
C THR A 21 16.68 28.20 5.79
N ARG A 22 15.37 28.13 6.04
CA ARG A 22 14.63 28.91 7.05
C ARG A 22 14.72 30.45 6.93
N ALA A 23 13.86 31.02 6.09
CA ALA A 23 13.41 32.39 6.24
C ALA A 23 11.92 32.54 5.87
N PRO A 24 11.14 33.47 6.44
CA PRO A 24 9.71 33.54 6.23
C PRO A 24 9.39 33.92 4.78
N LEU A 25 8.26 33.34 4.29
CA LEU A 25 7.70 33.54 2.95
C LEU A 25 7.36 35.03 2.69
N SER A 26 8.37 35.86 2.37
CA SER A 26 8.16 37.14 1.76
C SER A 26 8.48 37.05 0.27
N ARG A 27 7.41 37.00 -0.55
CA ARG A 27 7.34 37.27 -2.00
C ARG A 27 8.65 37.06 -2.80
N ALA A 28 9.09 35.80 -2.93
CA ALA A 28 10.05 35.46 -3.97
C ALA A 28 9.33 35.52 -5.33
N PHE A 29 9.79 36.45 -6.17
CA PHE A 29 9.29 36.70 -7.52
C PHE A 29 9.77 35.56 -8.43
N PHE A 30 9.03 34.42 -8.45
CA PHE A 30 9.23 33.38 -9.47
C PHE A 30 8.65 33.90 -10.79
N PRO A 31 9.41 33.91 -11.90
CA PRO A 31 8.85 34.23 -13.20
C PRO A 31 7.66 33.26 -13.46
N ARG A 32 6.49 33.76 -13.77
CA ARG A 32 5.27 32.96 -14.04
C ARG A 32 5.51 31.82 -15.00
N ALA A 33 6.42 31.98 -15.96
CA ALA A 33 6.80 30.91 -16.91
C ALA A 33 7.49 29.71 -16.24
N SER A 34 8.36 29.93 -15.24
CA SER A 34 9.06 28.84 -14.54
C SER A 34 8.12 28.04 -13.62
N LEU A 35 7.14 28.72 -13.01
CA LEU A 35 6.13 28.05 -12.19
C LEU A 35 5.19 27.19 -13.03
N LEU A 36 4.77 27.67 -14.20
CA LEU A 36 3.93 26.91 -15.14
C LEU A 36 4.65 25.67 -15.69
N LEU A 37 5.94 25.78 -16.00
CA LEU A 37 6.74 24.62 -16.44
C LEU A 37 6.90 23.61 -15.32
N TYR A 38 7.19 24.03 -14.09
CA TYR A 38 7.30 23.16 -12.92
C TYR A 38 5.97 22.45 -12.62
N VAL A 39 4.87 23.19 -12.61
CA VAL A 39 3.52 22.59 -12.40
C VAL A 39 3.19 21.60 -13.50
N ARG A 40 3.50 21.91 -14.76
CA ARG A 40 3.27 21.01 -15.89
C ARG A 40 4.08 19.71 -15.80
N GLU A 41 5.36 19.79 -15.39
CA GLU A 41 6.21 18.60 -15.16
C GLU A 41 5.69 17.76 -13.99
N VAL A 42 5.34 18.38 -12.86
CA VAL A 42 4.81 17.66 -11.69
C VAL A 42 3.46 17.01 -11.99
N VAL A 43 2.57 17.72 -12.70
CA VAL A 43 1.28 17.16 -13.13
C VAL A 43 1.49 16.02 -14.13
N SER A 44 2.37 16.19 -15.11
CA SER A 44 2.71 15.14 -16.09
C SER A 44 3.30 13.91 -15.42
N MET A 45 4.21 14.08 -14.46
CA MET A 45 4.76 12.95 -13.67
C MET A 45 3.69 12.24 -12.83
N ARG A 46 2.76 12.99 -12.23
CA ARG A 46 1.67 12.41 -11.45
C ARG A 46 0.66 11.66 -12.34
N VAL A 47 0.32 12.20 -13.48
CA VAL A 47 -0.58 11.56 -14.46
C VAL A 47 0.07 10.31 -15.04
N SER A 48 1.35 10.37 -15.45
CA SER A 48 2.09 9.20 -15.94
C SER A 48 2.19 8.11 -14.89
N ARG A 49 2.44 8.46 -13.61
CA ARG A 49 2.52 7.49 -12.52
C ARG A 49 1.16 6.87 -12.20
N ALA A 50 0.07 7.64 -12.27
CA ALA A 50 -1.29 7.13 -12.11
C ALA A 50 -1.71 6.21 -13.27
N LEU A 51 -1.32 6.55 -14.50
CA LEU A 51 -1.57 5.70 -15.68
C LEU A 51 -0.75 4.40 -15.64
N LEU A 52 0.53 4.45 -15.24
CA LEU A 52 1.33 3.25 -15.03
C LEU A 52 0.71 2.34 -13.95
N GLN A 53 0.19 2.92 -12.87
CA GLN A 53 -0.44 2.17 -11.78
C GLN A 53 -1.81 1.59 -12.19
N ALA A 54 -2.56 2.28 -13.06
CA ALA A 54 -3.80 1.75 -13.66
C ALA A 54 -3.55 0.60 -14.65
N ALA A 55 -2.31 0.45 -15.15
CA ALA A 55 -1.89 -0.57 -16.10
C ALA A 55 -1.16 -1.76 -15.45
N MET A 56 -1.02 -1.80 -14.11
CA MET A 56 -0.42 -2.94 -13.41
C MET A 56 -1.40 -4.11 -13.38
N ASP A 57 -0.87 -5.31 -13.62
CA ASP A 57 -1.62 -6.55 -13.46
C ASP A 57 -1.96 -6.79 -11.99
N LYS A 58 -2.99 -7.58 -11.71
CA LYS A 58 -3.48 -7.79 -10.34
C LYS A 58 -3.68 -9.25 -10.03
N ILE A 59 -3.18 -9.65 -8.87
CA ILE A 59 -3.48 -10.93 -8.24
C ILE A 59 -4.56 -10.67 -7.20
N HIS A 60 -5.65 -11.44 -7.27
CA HIS A 60 -6.77 -11.36 -6.35
C HIS A 60 -6.87 -12.63 -5.50
N MET A 61 -6.87 -12.45 -4.19
CA MET A 61 -7.16 -13.50 -3.21
C MET A 61 -8.41 -13.04 -2.45
N ARG A 62 -9.54 -13.75 -2.63
CA ARG A 62 -10.84 -13.31 -2.14
C ARG A 62 -11.48 -14.33 -1.23
N GLY A 63 -12.16 -13.85 -0.18
CA GLY A 63 -12.95 -14.70 0.71
C GLY A 63 -12.14 -15.64 1.59
N MET A 64 -10.84 -15.37 1.82
CA MET A 64 -10.02 -16.17 2.72
C MET A 64 -10.60 -16.09 4.14
N THR A 65 -11.00 -17.21 4.68
CA THR A 65 -11.68 -17.27 5.98
C THR A 65 -10.81 -17.98 7.01
N PHE A 66 -10.57 -17.29 8.13
CA PHE A 66 -9.73 -17.76 9.22
C PHE A 66 -10.42 -17.56 10.56
N MET A 67 -10.01 -18.34 11.57
CA MET A 67 -10.39 -18.11 12.96
C MET A 67 -9.36 -17.20 13.63
N GLY A 68 -9.79 -16.13 14.26
CA GLY A 68 -8.91 -15.18 14.94
C GLY A 68 -9.51 -14.72 16.27
N TYR A 69 -8.64 -14.16 17.13
CA TYR A 69 -8.97 -13.73 18.48
C TYR A 69 -8.73 -12.22 18.68
N HIS A 70 -8.78 -11.46 17.57
CA HIS A 70 -8.54 -10.03 17.60
C HIS A 70 -9.80 -9.25 17.99
N GLY A 71 -9.65 -8.28 18.86
CA GLY A 71 -10.72 -7.40 19.30
C GLY A 71 -10.41 -6.69 20.62
N VAL A 72 -11.24 -5.72 20.94
CA VAL A 72 -11.14 -4.91 22.17
C VAL A 72 -11.86 -5.61 23.34
N LEU A 73 -12.93 -6.36 23.04
CA LEU A 73 -13.72 -7.04 24.04
C LEU A 73 -13.06 -8.36 24.49
N ASP A 74 -13.07 -8.63 25.79
CA ASP A 74 -12.54 -9.88 26.34
C ASP A 74 -13.19 -11.11 25.73
N ALA A 75 -14.51 -11.04 25.47
CA ALA A 75 -15.24 -12.12 24.82
C ALA A 75 -14.71 -12.45 23.43
N GLU A 76 -14.28 -11.47 22.62
CA GLU A 76 -13.67 -11.69 21.31
C GLU A 76 -12.35 -12.44 21.41
N ARG A 77 -11.60 -12.19 22.48
CA ARG A 77 -10.29 -12.82 22.73
C ARG A 77 -10.40 -14.25 23.27
N VAL A 78 -11.50 -14.56 23.97
CA VAL A 78 -11.74 -15.89 24.54
C VAL A 78 -12.44 -16.80 23.53
N LEU A 79 -13.50 -16.32 22.90
CA LEU A 79 -14.33 -17.12 21.99
C LEU A 79 -13.75 -17.17 20.57
N GLY A 80 -13.04 -16.11 20.17
CA GLY A 80 -12.61 -15.93 18.78
C GLY A 80 -13.80 -15.73 17.84
N GLN A 81 -13.51 -15.42 16.59
CA GLN A 81 -14.52 -15.30 15.53
C GLN A 81 -13.91 -15.47 14.15
N LYS A 82 -14.78 -15.62 13.15
CA LYS A 82 -14.36 -15.65 11.75
C LYS A 82 -13.90 -14.27 11.28
N PHE A 83 -12.76 -14.24 10.60
CA PHE A 83 -12.28 -13.10 9.84
C PHE A 83 -12.26 -13.49 8.37
N VAL A 84 -12.82 -12.64 7.52
CA VAL A 84 -12.76 -12.81 6.07
C VAL A 84 -11.80 -11.78 5.51
N VAL A 85 -10.78 -12.25 4.80
CA VAL A 85 -9.71 -11.42 4.27
C VAL A 85 -9.72 -11.46 2.75
N ASP A 86 -9.69 -10.28 2.15
CA ASP A 86 -9.50 -10.08 0.73
C ASP A 86 -8.18 -9.34 0.50
N VAL A 87 -7.37 -9.83 -0.43
CA VAL A 87 -6.10 -9.21 -0.81
C VAL A 87 -6.07 -9.00 -2.33
N THR A 88 -5.62 -7.82 -2.74
CA THR A 88 -5.27 -7.53 -4.12
C THR A 88 -3.84 -6.99 -4.16
N MET A 89 -2.97 -7.65 -4.90
CA MET A 89 -1.57 -7.27 -5.13
C MET A 89 -1.39 -6.81 -6.55
N SER A 90 -0.70 -5.69 -6.78
CA SER A 90 -0.34 -5.20 -8.10
C SER A 90 1.12 -5.54 -8.41
N ALA A 91 1.35 -6.25 -9.51
CA ALA A 91 2.69 -6.65 -9.97
C ALA A 91 2.73 -6.67 -11.50
N ASP A 92 3.93 -6.64 -12.08
CA ASP A 92 4.13 -6.86 -13.51
C ASP A 92 4.23 -8.37 -13.78
N MET A 93 3.26 -8.94 -14.48
CA MET A 93 3.20 -10.38 -14.76
C MET A 93 3.62 -10.74 -16.19
N ARG A 94 4.15 -9.80 -16.97
CA ARG A 94 4.54 -10.06 -18.38
C ARG A 94 5.62 -11.13 -18.49
N ALA A 95 6.59 -11.12 -17.57
CA ALA A 95 7.64 -12.14 -17.55
C ALA A 95 7.07 -13.54 -17.24
N ALA A 96 6.19 -13.63 -16.24
CA ALA A 96 5.53 -14.89 -15.89
C ALA A 96 4.67 -15.43 -17.05
N GLY A 97 3.88 -14.55 -17.69
CA GLY A 97 3.07 -14.92 -18.84
C GLY A 97 3.87 -15.39 -20.06
N ALA A 98 5.12 -14.96 -20.19
CA ALA A 98 6.01 -15.37 -21.30
C ALA A 98 6.82 -16.64 -20.99
N SER A 99 7.22 -16.85 -19.73
CA SER A 99 8.14 -17.94 -19.33
C SER A 99 7.45 -19.16 -18.74
N ASP A 100 6.21 -19.01 -18.26
CA ASP A 100 5.49 -20.03 -17.48
C ASP A 100 6.29 -20.47 -16.22
N ASP A 101 6.99 -19.52 -15.60
CA ASP A 101 7.84 -19.76 -14.43
C ASP A 101 7.30 -19.03 -13.21
N ILE A 102 7.12 -19.78 -12.11
CA ILE A 102 6.59 -19.26 -10.81
C ILE A 102 7.54 -18.21 -10.19
N GLU A 103 8.83 -18.27 -10.50
CA GLU A 103 9.81 -17.32 -9.98
C GLU A 103 9.58 -15.89 -10.51
N HIS A 104 8.83 -15.75 -11.62
CA HIS A 104 8.51 -14.47 -12.23
C HIS A 104 7.16 -13.89 -11.77
N THR A 105 6.49 -14.52 -10.80
CA THR A 105 5.20 -14.05 -10.28
C THR A 105 5.15 -14.12 -8.75
N VAL A 106 3.99 -13.85 -8.19
CA VAL A 106 3.72 -14.03 -6.75
C VAL A 106 3.15 -15.42 -6.53
N ASP A 107 3.83 -16.22 -5.73
CA ASP A 107 3.27 -17.46 -5.20
C ASP A 107 2.13 -17.13 -4.23
N TYR A 108 0.90 -17.20 -4.73
CA TYR A 108 -0.29 -16.92 -3.94
C TYR A 108 -0.57 -17.96 -2.86
N ALA A 109 -0.03 -19.19 -2.96
CA ALA A 109 -0.13 -20.18 -1.88
C ALA A 109 0.72 -19.74 -0.68
N ARG A 110 1.95 -19.30 -0.94
CA ARG A 110 2.81 -18.67 0.09
C ARG A 110 2.17 -17.39 0.66
N ALA A 111 1.56 -16.57 -0.18
CA ALA A 111 0.86 -15.36 0.27
C ALA A 111 -0.34 -15.72 1.19
N TYR A 112 -1.11 -16.77 0.86
CA TYR A 112 -2.18 -17.28 1.70
C TYR A 112 -1.69 -17.70 3.09
N ASP A 113 -0.58 -18.43 3.15
CA ASP A 113 0.01 -18.88 4.42
C ASP A 113 0.49 -17.71 5.29
N LEU A 114 1.01 -16.64 4.67
CA LEU A 114 1.40 -15.42 5.38
C LEU A 114 0.18 -14.72 5.99
N VAL A 115 -0.90 -14.59 5.23
CA VAL A 115 -2.17 -14.01 5.71
C VAL A 115 -2.75 -14.85 6.84
N LYS A 116 -2.82 -16.18 6.65
CA LYS A 116 -3.30 -17.13 7.66
C LYS A 116 -2.54 -16.97 8.97
N ARG A 117 -1.20 -17.05 8.93
CA ARG A 117 -0.35 -16.90 10.11
C ARG A 117 -0.61 -15.60 10.86
N ARG A 118 -0.83 -14.48 10.13
CA ARG A 118 -1.11 -13.20 10.80
C ARG A 118 -2.47 -13.17 11.47
N VAL A 119 -3.51 -13.71 10.83
CA VAL A 119 -4.87 -13.71 11.41
C VAL A 119 -5.00 -14.69 12.58
N GLU A 120 -4.28 -15.80 12.54
CA GLU A 120 -4.29 -16.83 13.60
C GLU A 120 -3.22 -16.60 14.68
N SER A 121 -2.40 -15.54 14.59
CA SER A 121 -1.37 -15.20 15.57
C SER A 121 -1.93 -14.49 16.81
N ASP A 122 -1.01 -14.01 17.67
CA ASP A 122 -1.33 -13.30 18.90
C ASP A 122 -2.36 -12.18 18.69
N PRO A 123 -3.37 -12.09 19.58
CA PRO A 123 -4.44 -11.13 19.48
C PRO A 123 -3.97 -9.69 19.50
N VAL A 124 -4.59 -8.86 18.66
CA VAL A 124 -4.48 -7.40 18.69
C VAL A 124 -5.85 -6.77 18.83
N ASN A 125 -5.91 -5.50 19.24
CA ASN A 125 -7.17 -4.82 19.49
C ASN A 125 -7.97 -4.50 18.22
N LEU A 126 -7.26 -4.07 17.17
CA LEU A 126 -7.86 -3.44 16.00
C LEU A 126 -7.62 -4.27 14.73
N ILE A 127 -8.67 -4.40 13.91
CA ILE A 127 -8.55 -5.05 12.59
C ILE A 127 -7.73 -4.22 11.62
N GLU A 128 -7.61 -2.91 11.85
CA GLU A 128 -6.70 -2.01 11.14
C GLU A 128 -5.24 -2.44 11.32
N LYS A 129 -4.87 -2.87 12.53
CA LYS A 129 -3.54 -3.39 12.83
C LYS A 129 -3.30 -4.72 12.12
N VAL A 130 -4.28 -5.62 12.11
CA VAL A 130 -4.22 -6.88 11.36
C VAL A 130 -4.00 -6.60 9.88
N SER A 131 -4.79 -5.71 9.29
CA SER A 131 -4.70 -5.34 7.88
C SER A 131 -3.35 -4.71 7.53
N ALA A 132 -2.84 -3.81 8.40
CA ALA A 132 -1.55 -3.15 8.20
C ALA A 132 -0.38 -4.13 8.27
N ASP A 133 -0.43 -5.10 9.19
CA ASP A 133 0.61 -6.13 9.32
C ASP A 133 0.61 -7.07 8.12
N ILE A 134 -0.57 -7.48 7.62
CA ILE A 134 -0.70 -8.27 6.38
C ILE A 134 -0.06 -7.50 5.22
N ALA A 135 -0.41 -6.24 5.04
CA ALA A 135 0.11 -5.41 3.96
C ALA A 135 1.64 -5.28 4.02
N ARG A 136 2.19 -5.03 5.22
CA ARG A 136 3.63 -4.93 5.45
C ARG A 136 4.33 -6.24 5.11
N THR A 137 3.80 -7.36 5.59
CA THR A 137 4.37 -8.69 5.34
C THR A 137 4.39 -9.02 3.85
N LEU A 138 3.28 -8.81 3.14
CA LEU A 138 3.20 -9.11 1.71
C LEU A 138 4.14 -8.24 0.88
N LEU A 139 4.24 -6.94 1.17
CA LEU A 139 5.18 -6.04 0.49
C LEU A 139 6.65 -6.38 0.81
N HIS A 140 6.94 -6.92 1.98
CA HIS A 140 8.29 -7.36 2.35
C HIS A 140 8.68 -8.66 1.62
N GLU A 141 7.79 -9.66 1.66
CA GLU A 141 8.06 -11.01 1.14
C GLU A 141 8.06 -11.10 -0.38
N PHE A 142 7.33 -10.23 -1.06
CA PHE A 142 7.21 -10.23 -2.52
C PHE A 142 7.76 -8.93 -3.12
N PRO A 143 9.07 -8.87 -3.45
CA PRO A 143 9.72 -7.66 -3.98
C PRO A 143 9.10 -7.15 -5.29
N THR A 144 8.46 -8.00 -6.07
CA THR A 144 7.80 -7.66 -7.34
C THR A 144 6.45 -6.97 -7.16
N VAL A 145 5.87 -7.01 -5.94
CA VAL A 145 4.60 -6.34 -5.63
C VAL A 145 4.85 -4.85 -5.37
N GLU A 146 4.21 -3.99 -6.13
CA GLU A 146 4.32 -2.52 -6.02
C GLU A 146 3.34 -1.92 -5.02
N ASP A 147 2.13 -2.46 -4.96
CA ASP A 147 1.13 -2.06 -3.99
C ASP A 147 0.23 -3.22 -3.58
N VAL A 148 -0.41 -3.07 -2.44
CA VAL A 148 -1.33 -4.03 -1.89
C VAL A 148 -2.56 -3.34 -1.31
N ARG A 149 -3.73 -3.94 -1.56
CA ARG A 149 -5.00 -3.61 -0.94
C ARG A 149 -5.41 -4.78 -0.08
N VAL A 150 -5.68 -4.55 1.18
CA VAL A 150 -6.08 -5.57 2.17
C VAL A 150 -7.40 -5.17 2.79
N GLY A 151 -8.43 -5.98 2.59
CA GLY A 151 -9.71 -5.88 3.28
C GLY A 151 -9.81 -6.96 4.36
N VAL A 152 -10.19 -6.57 5.57
CA VAL A 152 -10.47 -7.51 6.67
C VAL A 152 -11.87 -7.25 7.19
N ARG A 153 -12.72 -8.28 7.21
CA ARG A 153 -14.11 -8.21 7.65
C ARG A 153 -14.40 -9.19 8.77
N LYS A 154 -15.27 -8.78 9.69
CA LYS A 154 -15.88 -9.61 10.73
C LYS A 154 -17.35 -9.84 10.38
N PRO A 155 -17.78 -11.06 10.02
CA PRO A 155 -19.20 -11.37 9.81
C PRO A 155 -20.03 -11.32 11.11
N ASN A 156 -19.39 -11.69 12.23
CA ASN A 156 -20.05 -11.72 13.53
C ASN A 156 -19.48 -10.59 14.40
N VAL A 157 -20.20 -9.48 14.48
CA VAL A 157 -19.78 -8.30 15.27
C VAL A 157 -20.73 -8.03 16.41
N ALA A 158 -20.18 -7.57 17.55
CA ALA A 158 -20.95 -7.21 18.73
C ALA A 158 -21.55 -5.79 18.57
N VAL A 159 -22.57 -5.67 17.72
CA VAL A 159 -23.32 -4.41 17.50
C VAL A 159 -24.81 -4.65 17.71
N SER A 160 -25.54 -3.61 18.12
CA SER A 160 -26.98 -3.68 18.35
C SER A 160 -27.76 -3.49 17.04
N GLY A 161 -27.63 -4.43 16.10
CA GLY A 161 -28.29 -4.35 14.80
C GLY A 161 -27.96 -5.53 13.90
N VAL A 162 -28.64 -5.60 12.75
CA VAL A 162 -28.39 -6.63 11.74
C VAL A 162 -27.47 -6.04 10.69
N VAL A 163 -26.32 -6.66 10.52
CA VAL A 163 -25.33 -6.31 9.47
C VAL A 163 -24.75 -7.59 8.87
N ASP A 164 -24.40 -7.57 7.61
CA ASP A 164 -23.73 -8.72 6.97
C ASP A 164 -22.29 -8.87 7.48
N SER A 165 -21.59 -7.77 7.63
CA SER A 165 -20.23 -7.73 8.19
C SER A 165 -19.81 -6.28 8.47
N LEU A 166 -18.84 -6.11 9.36
CA LEU A 166 -18.08 -4.85 9.48
C LEU A 166 -16.61 -5.11 9.19
N GLY A 167 -15.95 -4.16 8.56
CA GLY A 167 -14.56 -4.35 8.17
C GLY A 167 -13.86 -3.06 7.79
N VAL A 168 -12.58 -3.19 7.50
CA VAL A 168 -11.72 -2.13 7.00
C VAL A 168 -11.05 -2.57 5.72
N GLU A 169 -10.76 -1.62 4.86
CA GLU A 169 -9.90 -1.82 3.70
C GLU A 169 -8.78 -0.79 3.75
N ILE A 170 -7.55 -1.25 3.60
CA ILE A 170 -6.38 -0.38 3.52
C ILE A 170 -5.67 -0.56 2.18
N TYR A 171 -4.99 0.47 1.76
CA TYR A 171 -4.12 0.49 0.60
C TYR A 171 -2.72 0.94 1.01
N ARG A 172 -1.68 0.20 0.60
CA ARG A 172 -0.28 0.52 0.88
C ARG A 172 0.58 0.33 -0.34
N LYS A 173 1.55 1.21 -0.52
CA LYS A 173 2.56 1.14 -1.58
C LYS A 173 3.92 0.78 -1.01
N ARG A 174 4.73 0.18 -1.87
CA ARG A 174 6.15 -0.05 -1.59
C ARG A 174 6.86 1.29 -1.34
N GLY A 175 7.66 1.33 -0.26
CA GLY A 175 8.41 2.52 0.14
C GLY A 175 7.61 3.59 0.90
N GLU A 176 6.34 3.38 1.21
CA GLU A 176 5.60 4.21 2.16
C GLU A 176 5.93 3.78 3.60
N GLN A 177 5.86 4.75 4.54
CA GLN A 177 5.92 4.44 5.97
C GLN A 177 4.60 3.83 6.43
N PHE A 178 4.69 2.81 7.29
CA PHE A 178 3.55 2.10 7.88
C PHE A 178 3.24 2.62 9.27
#